data_a8fbe567250bfa63c2bd2279a6237692
#
_entry.id   a8fbe567250bfa63c2bd2279a6237692
#
_cell.length_a   1.000
_cell.length_b   1.000
_cell.length_c   1.000
_cell.angle_alpha   90.00
_cell.angle_beta   90.00
_cell.angle_gamma   90.00
#
_symmetry.space_group_name_H-M   'P 1'
#
loop_
_entity.id
_entity.type
_entity.pdbx_description
1 polymer ?
#
loop_
_entity_poly.entity_id
_entity_poly.type
_entity_poly.pdbx_seq_one_letter_code
_entity_poly.pdbx_strand_id
1 'polypeptide(L)'
;MEVFTIAAVFAFGTIIGSFLNVCIVRLPEGRSIVHPPSHCPACHAPVAWYDNVPIASYLMLGGRCRSCRVRISPAYVVVELLTGALAVALWERLGPSAAFAGYFAFAAALVTITFIDLDHRIIPDVISLPGIAVGLAFSLVSPLVTPLDALLGALGGGGVLLGVATAYQAIRGQEGMGGGDIKLLAMIGAFLGWQSVFVTLMVASVAGSLIGIALMIYQRADAKLAIPFGPFLACGALVHLFFGDRILAFYFGS
;
A
#
# COMPACT_ATOMS: atom_id res chain seq x y z
N MET A 1 20.83 1.81 23.57
CA MET A 1 20.82 0.91 22.39
C MET A 1 19.50 0.99 21.63
N GLU A 2 18.35 0.98 22.31
CA GLU A 2 17.03 1.00 21.65
C GLU A 2 16.79 2.21 20.74
N VAL A 3 17.10 3.42 21.18
CA VAL A 3 16.90 4.64 20.37
C VAL A 3 17.71 4.61 19.08
N PHE A 4 18.96 4.12 19.16
CA PHE A 4 19.81 4.00 17.97
C PHE A 4 19.26 2.97 16.98
N THR A 5 18.75 1.84 17.46
CA THR A 5 18.12 0.81 16.63
C THR A 5 16.86 1.33 15.95
N ILE A 6 15.98 2.02 16.69
CA ILE A 6 14.76 2.63 16.13
C ILE A 6 15.12 3.66 15.05
N ALA A 7 16.12 4.52 15.30
CA ALA A 7 16.58 5.50 14.31
C ALA A 7 17.15 4.83 13.05
N ALA A 8 17.90 3.74 13.20
CA ALA A 8 18.45 3.00 12.08
C ALA A 8 17.34 2.29 11.26
N VAL A 9 16.35 1.69 11.91
CA VAL A 9 15.20 1.06 11.25
C VAL A 9 14.34 2.11 10.54
N PHE A 10 14.12 3.27 11.16
CA PHE A 10 13.42 4.38 10.52
C PHE A 10 14.16 4.85 9.26
N ALA A 11 15.48 5.10 9.38
CA ALA A 11 16.31 5.49 8.24
C ALA A 11 16.29 4.44 7.12
N PHE A 12 16.38 3.15 7.45
CA PHE A 12 16.21 2.06 6.49
C PHE A 12 14.85 2.13 5.79
N GLY A 13 13.76 2.28 6.56
CA GLY A 13 12.41 2.39 6.01
C GLY A 13 12.25 3.60 5.08
N THR A 14 12.82 4.77 5.43
CA THR A 14 12.76 5.96 4.57
C THR A 14 13.56 5.79 3.27
N ILE A 15 14.71 5.08 3.29
CA ILE A 15 15.47 4.75 2.08
C ILE A 15 14.64 3.86 1.15
N ILE A 16 13.97 2.85 1.70
CA ILE A 16 13.02 2.04 0.90
C ILE A 16 11.90 2.94 0.36
N GLY A 17 11.32 3.83 1.19
CA GLY A 17 10.29 4.79 0.77
C GLY A 17 10.72 5.67 -0.40
N SER A 18 11.97 6.13 -0.41
CA SER A 18 12.54 6.88 -1.54
C SER A 18 12.59 6.04 -2.83
N PHE A 19 12.91 4.75 -2.73
CA PHE A 19 12.80 3.82 -3.86
C PHE A 19 11.35 3.58 -4.29
N LEU A 20 10.41 3.48 -3.32
CA LEU A 20 8.98 3.34 -3.66
C LEU A 20 8.46 4.53 -4.48
N ASN A 21 8.94 5.75 -4.24
CA ASN A 21 8.62 6.91 -5.06
C ASN A 21 8.99 6.70 -6.55
N VAL A 22 10.12 6.04 -6.83
CA VAL A 22 10.50 5.67 -8.20
C VAL A 22 9.52 4.65 -8.77
N CYS A 23 9.12 3.65 -7.99
CA CYS A 23 8.13 2.66 -8.39
C CYS A 23 6.77 3.30 -8.69
N ILE A 24 6.29 4.19 -7.80
CA ILE A 24 5.00 4.89 -7.93
C ILE A 24 4.93 5.67 -9.25
N VAL A 25 6.00 6.37 -9.61
CA VAL A 25 6.03 7.17 -10.84
C VAL A 25 6.21 6.33 -12.10
N ARG A 26 7.02 5.25 -12.05
CA ARG A 26 7.46 4.54 -13.25
C ARG A 26 6.62 3.31 -13.61
N LEU A 27 6.11 2.58 -12.62
CA LEU A 27 5.36 1.35 -12.89
C LEU A 27 4.08 1.57 -13.70
N PRO A 28 3.27 2.63 -13.43
CA PRO A 28 2.06 2.88 -14.23
C PRO A 28 2.35 3.15 -15.70
N GLU A 29 3.53 3.72 -15.99
CA GLU A 29 3.96 4.05 -17.36
C GLU A 29 4.75 2.92 -18.03
N GLY A 30 4.91 1.77 -17.38
CA GLY A 30 5.70 0.64 -17.89
C GLY A 30 7.19 0.94 -18.03
N ARG A 31 7.70 1.96 -17.34
CA ARG A 31 9.12 2.38 -17.42
C ARG A 31 10.00 1.56 -16.48
N SER A 32 11.27 1.39 -16.87
CA SER A 32 12.26 0.73 -16.03
C SER A 32 12.47 1.46 -14.70
N ILE A 33 12.42 0.72 -13.58
CA ILE A 33 12.70 1.25 -12.23
C ILE A 33 14.22 1.39 -11.97
N VAL A 34 15.08 0.87 -12.86
CA VAL A 34 16.55 0.88 -12.69
C VAL A 34 17.17 2.00 -13.51
N HIS A 35 16.77 2.17 -14.76
CA HIS A 35 17.33 3.15 -15.70
C HIS A 35 16.24 3.98 -16.38
N PRO A 36 16.48 5.26 -16.65
CA PRO A 36 17.65 6.09 -16.26
C PRO A 36 17.65 6.43 -14.76
N PRO A 37 18.73 7.00 -14.19
CA PRO A 37 18.75 7.51 -12.82
C PRO A 37 17.70 8.60 -12.60
N SER A 38 17.42 8.92 -11.32
CA SER A 38 16.43 9.93 -10.94
C SER A 38 16.82 11.31 -11.50
N HIS A 39 15.85 12.00 -12.09
CA HIS A 39 16.05 13.33 -12.69
C HIS A 39 14.82 14.20 -12.43
N CYS A 40 15.01 15.51 -12.50
CA CYS A 40 13.91 16.45 -12.37
C CYS A 40 12.97 16.34 -13.60
N PRO A 41 11.64 16.19 -13.41
CA PRO A 41 10.72 16.08 -14.56
C PRO A 41 10.61 17.36 -15.39
N ALA A 42 10.95 18.52 -14.83
CA ALA A 42 10.83 19.81 -15.52
C ALA A 42 12.10 20.21 -16.29
N CYS A 43 13.28 20.01 -15.73
CA CYS A 43 14.53 20.46 -16.37
C CYS A 43 15.45 19.30 -16.77
N HIS A 44 15.06 18.07 -16.52
CA HIS A 44 15.80 16.84 -16.80
C HIS A 44 17.20 16.77 -16.16
N ALA A 45 17.54 17.70 -15.26
CA ALA A 45 18.81 17.65 -14.53
C ALA A 45 18.82 16.39 -13.63
N PRO A 46 19.93 15.63 -13.63
CA PRO A 46 20.06 14.44 -12.79
C PRO A 46 20.03 14.84 -11.31
N VAL A 47 19.39 14.02 -10.48
CA VAL A 47 19.39 14.21 -9.03
C VAL A 47 20.70 13.66 -8.48
N ALA A 48 21.48 14.53 -7.80
CA ALA A 48 22.71 14.09 -7.15
C ALA A 48 22.39 13.14 -5.99
N TRP A 49 23.28 12.19 -5.69
CA TRP A 49 23.06 11.19 -4.64
C TRP A 49 22.76 11.81 -3.28
N TYR A 50 23.39 12.93 -2.94
CA TYR A 50 23.14 13.67 -1.68
C TYR A 50 21.81 14.43 -1.69
N ASP A 51 21.21 14.70 -2.85
CA ASP A 51 19.86 15.25 -2.98
C ASP A 51 18.78 14.16 -2.97
N ASN A 52 19.18 12.90 -2.89
CA ASN A 52 18.30 11.74 -2.77
C ASN A 52 18.26 11.17 -1.34
N VAL A 53 18.83 11.89 -0.35
CA VAL A 53 18.70 11.52 1.07
C VAL A 53 17.26 11.77 1.51
N PRO A 54 16.52 10.72 1.92
CA PRO A 54 15.09 10.84 2.20
C PRO A 54 14.80 11.92 3.24
N ILE A 55 13.71 12.64 3.06
CA ILE A 55 13.20 13.71 3.95
C ILE A 55 14.19 14.88 4.06
N ALA A 56 15.46 14.61 4.42
CA ALA A 56 16.45 15.63 4.68
C ALA A 56 16.70 16.54 3.46
N SER A 57 16.88 15.95 2.27
CA SER A 57 17.08 16.72 1.04
C SER A 57 15.89 17.59 0.68
N TYR A 58 14.67 17.09 0.87
CA TYR A 58 13.46 17.86 0.64
C TYR A 58 13.39 19.09 1.56
N LEU A 59 13.69 18.92 2.86
CA LEU A 59 13.70 20.01 3.83
C LEU A 59 14.80 21.02 3.52
N MET A 60 16.02 20.57 3.23
CA MET A 60 17.17 21.43 2.90
C MET A 60 16.95 22.24 1.61
N LEU A 61 16.29 21.65 0.62
CA LEU A 61 15.96 22.31 -0.65
C LEU A 61 14.67 23.13 -0.60
N GLY A 62 13.94 23.13 0.52
CA GLY A 62 12.65 23.79 0.67
C GLY A 62 11.59 23.25 -0.29
N GLY A 63 11.61 21.94 -0.57
CA GLY A 63 10.67 21.28 -1.48
C GLY A 63 10.82 21.71 -2.95
N ARG A 64 12.03 22.08 -3.38
CA ARG A 64 12.29 22.59 -4.74
C ARG A 64 13.48 21.92 -5.39
N CYS A 65 13.44 21.80 -6.71
CA CYS A 65 14.59 21.33 -7.49
C CYS A 65 15.80 22.25 -7.30
N ARG A 66 16.99 21.68 -7.11
CA ARG A 66 18.24 22.45 -6.97
C ARG A 66 18.54 23.31 -8.19
N SER A 67 18.28 22.80 -9.40
CA SER A 67 18.63 23.46 -10.66
C SER A 67 17.59 24.47 -11.12
N CYS A 68 16.31 24.09 -11.28
CA CYS A 68 15.27 24.95 -11.87
C CYS A 68 14.27 25.51 -10.86
N ARG A 69 14.40 25.18 -9.57
CA ARG A 69 13.53 25.64 -8.48
C ARG A 69 12.03 25.28 -8.61
N VAL A 70 11.66 24.42 -9.53
CA VAL A 70 10.30 23.89 -9.61
C VAL A 70 9.94 23.15 -8.30
N ARG A 71 8.70 23.25 -7.87
CA ARG A 71 8.22 22.58 -6.65
C ARG A 71 8.19 21.08 -6.83
N ILE A 72 8.70 20.36 -5.82
CA ILE A 72 8.62 18.90 -5.69
C ILE A 72 7.35 18.57 -4.89
N SER A 73 6.59 17.59 -5.33
CA SER A 73 5.37 17.16 -4.63
C SER A 73 5.67 16.72 -3.18
N PRO A 74 4.89 17.15 -2.19
CA PRO A 74 5.03 16.67 -0.81
C PRO A 74 4.73 15.18 -0.66
N ALA A 75 4.05 14.57 -1.63
CA ALA A 75 3.77 13.13 -1.64
C ALA A 75 5.05 12.29 -1.50
N TYR A 76 6.18 12.74 -2.06
CA TYR A 76 7.47 12.07 -1.92
C TYR A 76 7.87 11.89 -0.46
N VAL A 77 7.78 12.96 0.32
CA VAL A 77 8.12 12.93 1.76
C VAL A 77 7.08 12.13 2.54
N VAL A 78 5.81 12.20 2.18
CA VAL A 78 4.76 11.41 2.83
C VAL A 78 5.01 9.91 2.66
N VAL A 79 5.37 9.45 1.45
CA VAL A 79 5.73 8.04 1.20
C VAL A 79 6.94 7.63 2.04
N GLU A 80 7.99 8.46 2.09
CA GLU A 80 9.20 8.18 2.86
C GLU A 80 8.91 8.09 4.38
N LEU A 81 8.16 9.06 4.92
CA LEU A 81 7.76 9.08 6.33
C LEU A 81 6.87 7.89 6.69
N LEU A 82 5.87 7.59 5.86
CA LEU A 82 4.95 6.48 6.07
C LEU A 82 5.69 5.15 6.06
N THR A 83 6.59 4.95 5.10
CA THR A 83 7.37 3.71 4.99
C THR A 83 8.35 3.58 6.17
N GLY A 84 8.98 4.68 6.59
CA GLY A 84 9.82 4.71 7.80
C GLY A 84 9.05 4.38 9.07
N ALA A 85 7.87 4.96 9.25
CA ALA A 85 7.00 4.69 10.40
C ALA A 85 6.51 3.23 10.43
N LEU A 86 6.11 2.68 9.28
CA LEU A 86 5.72 1.27 9.15
C LEU A 86 6.88 0.33 9.45
N ALA A 87 8.10 0.66 9.04
CA ALA A 87 9.29 -0.12 9.38
C ALA A 87 9.49 -0.19 10.90
N VAL A 88 9.41 0.95 11.59
CA VAL A 88 9.54 0.99 13.06
C VAL A 88 8.42 0.22 13.74
N ALA A 89 7.16 0.45 13.37
CA ALA A 89 6.02 -0.23 13.97
C ALA A 89 6.08 -1.77 13.81
N LEU A 90 6.51 -2.24 12.64
CA LEU A 90 6.70 -3.68 12.40
C LEU A 90 7.92 -4.23 13.14
N TRP A 91 9.00 -3.45 13.27
CA TRP A 91 10.17 -3.85 14.03
C TRP A 91 9.85 -4.01 15.52
N GLU A 92 9.11 -3.08 16.10
CA GLU A 92 8.68 -3.17 17.50
C GLU A 92 7.79 -4.39 17.77
N ARG A 93 6.98 -4.78 16.78
CA ARG A 93 6.08 -5.94 16.91
C ARG A 93 6.77 -7.28 16.66
N LEU A 94 7.67 -7.37 15.70
CA LEU A 94 8.20 -8.63 15.17
C LEU A 94 9.70 -8.82 15.42
N GLY A 95 10.40 -7.78 15.86
CA GLY A 95 11.84 -7.79 16.05
C GLY A 95 12.63 -8.08 14.76
N PRO A 96 13.93 -8.36 14.88
CA PRO A 96 14.81 -8.72 13.75
C PRO A 96 14.54 -10.16 13.28
N SER A 97 13.54 -10.35 12.45
CA SER A 97 13.05 -11.66 12.02
C SER A 97 12.71 -11.71 10.53
N ALA A 98 12.60 -12.93 9.98
CA ALA A 98 12.09 -13.11 8.63
C ALA A 98 10.64 -12.60 8.50
N ALA A 99 9.86 -12.65 9.59
CA ALA A 99 8.52 -12.10 9.64
C ALA A 99 8.52 -10.58 9.42
N PHE A 100 9.43 -9.85 10.08
CA PHE A 100 9.61 -8.42 9.83
C PHE A 100 9.88 -8.15 8.35
N ALA A 101 10.82 -8.85 7.73
CA ALA A 101 11.17 -8.63 6.34
C ALA A 101 9.97 -8.87 5.39
N GLY A 102 9.22 -9.95 5.59
CA GLY A 102 8.05 -10.29 4.77
C GLY A 102 6.90 -9.30 4.93
N TYR A 103 6.53 -8.98 6.18
CA TYR A 103 5.45 -8.00 6.43
C TYR A 103 5.84 -6.56 6.10
N PHE A 104 7.12 -6.20 6.20
CA PHE A 104 7.59 -4.90 5.74
C PHE A 104 7.54 -4.80 4.20
N ALA A 105 7.96 -5.83 3.47
CA ALA A 105 7.82 -5.89 2.02
C ALA A 105 6.34 -5.80 1.58
N PHE A 106 5.44 -6.50 2.28
CA PHE A 106 4.00 -6.41 2.06
C PHE A 106 3.47 -4.98 2.31
N ALA A 107 3.82 -4.37 3.44
CA ALA A 107 3.42 -2.99 3.76
C ALA A 107 3.96 -1.98 2.72
N ALA A 108 5.20 -2.14 2.27
CA ALA A 108 5.80 -1.33 1.20
C ALA A 108 5.04 -1.48 -0.13
N ALA A 109 4.61 -2.71 -0.47
CA ALA A 109 3.75 -2.95 -1.64
C ALA A 109 2.39 -2.24 -1.50
N LEU A 110 1.76 -2.29 -0.32
CA LEU A 110 0.50 -1.58 -0.06
C LEU A 110 0.66 -0.06 -0.18
N VAL A 111 1.75 0.52 0.34
CA VAL A 111 2.06 1.95 0.16
C VAL A 111 2.19 2.29 -1.33
N THR A 112 2.96 1.50 -2.07
CA THR A 112 3.14 1.71 -3.51
C THR A 112 1.81 1.66 -4.27
N ILE A 113 1.00 0.62 -4.04
CA ILE A 113 -0.33 0.47 -4.66
C ILE A 113 -1.23 1.65 -4.30
N THR A 114 -1.24 2.08 -3.02
CA THR A 114 -2.05 3.20 -2.55
C THR A 114 -1.77 4.47 -3.35
N PHE A 115 -0.52 4.86 -3.50
CA PHE A 115 -0.18 6.09 -4.20
C PHE A 115 -0.37 5.97 -5.71
N ILE A 116 -0.13 4.80 -6.31
CA ILE A 116 -0.45 4.56 -7.72
C ILE A 116 -1.97 4.66 -7.95
N ASP A 117 -2.78 4.06 -7.09
CA ASP A 117 -4.23 4.06 -7.26
C ASP A 117 -4.84 5.46 -7.04
N LEU A 118 -4.28 6.25 -6.12
CA LEU A 118 -4.68 7.65 -5.93
C LEU A 118 -4.42 8.53 -7.16
N ASP A 119 -3.29 8.32 -7.85
CA ASP A 119 -2.87 9.14 -8.98
C ASP A 119 -3.43 8.62 -10.32
N HIS A 120 -3.43 7.30 -10.53
CA HIS A 120 -3.72 6.66 -11.81
C HIS A 120 -4.99 5.81 -11.82
N ARG A 121 -5.56 5.50 -10.66
CA ARG A 121 -6.74 4.62 -10.48
C ARG A 121 -6.52 3.22 -11.05
N ILE A 122 -5.33 2.70 -10.88
CA ILE A 122 -4.93 1.36 -11.29
C ILE A 122 -4.16 0.65 -10.18
N ILE A 123 -4.33 -0.64 -10.08
CA ILE A 123 -3.54 -1.51 -9.21
C ILE A 123 -2.62 -2.35 -10.12
N PRO A 124 -1.30 -2.15 -10.08
CA PRO A 124 -0.38 -2.82 -11.01
C PRO A 124 -0.33 -4.33 -10.79
N ASP A 125 -0.56 -5.09 -11.85
CA ASP A 125 -0.48 -6.55 -11.84
C ASP A 125 0.92 -7.06 -11.50
N VAL A 126 1.95 -6.28 -11.84
CA VAL A 126 3.35 -6.59 -11.52
C VAL A 126 3.63 -6.61 -10.02
N ILE A 127 2.77 -6.02 -9.19
CA ILE A 127 2.87 -6.07 -7.73
C ILE A 127 1.86 -7.10 -7.18
N SER A 128 0.59 -7.01 -7.58
CA SER A 128 -0.48 -7.80 -6.98
C SER A 128 -0.38 -9.29 -7.28
N LEU A 129 -0.10 -9.68 -8.54
CA LEU A 129 -0.02 -11.10 -8.90
C LEU A 129 1.19 -11.82 -8.30
N PRO A 130 2.43 -11.30 -8.44
CA PRO A 130 3.56 -11.89 -7.71
C PRO A 130 3.37 -11.82 -6.19
N GLY A 131 2.73 -10.76 -5.69
CA GLY A 131 2.41 -10.60 -4.29
C GLY A 131 1.55 -11.74 -3.73
N ILE A 132 0.56 -12.25 -4.47
CA ILE A 132 -0.22 -13.43 -4.07
C ILE A 132 0.71 -14.64 -3.90
N ALA A 133 1.56 -14.92 -4.89
CA ALA A 133 2.48 -16.06 -4.84
C ALA A 133 3.48 -15.94 -3.69
N VAL A 134 4.04 -14.74 -3.49
CA VAL A 134 4.97 -14.46 -2.38
C VAL A 134 4.26 -14.59 -1.02
N GLY A 135 3.03 -14.11 -0.88
CA GLY A 135 2.24 -14.25 0.35
C GLY A 135 1.98 -15.71 0.72
N LEU A 136 1.58 -16.52 -0.26
CA LEU A 136 1.41 -17.97 -0.07
C LEU A 136 2.72 -18.66 0.30
N ALA A 137 3.83 -18.34 -0.35
CA ALA A 137 5.13 -18.90 0.00
C ALA A 137 5.61 -18.43 1.39
N PHE A 138 5.38 -17.15 1.70
CA PHE A 138 5.75 -16.57 2.99
C PHE A 138 4.98 -17.18 4.16
N SER A 139 3.74 -17.65 3.95
CA SER A 139 2.96 -18.33 4.99
C SER A 139 3.62 -19.59 5.55
N LEU A 140 4.56 -20.21 4.81
CA LEU A 140 5.33 -21.37 5.28
C LEU A 140 6.30 -21.03 6.42
N VAL A 141 6.71 -19.77 6.54
CA VAL A 141 7.66 -19.29 7.56
C VAL A 141 7.06 -18.18 8.44
N SER A 142 5.84 -17.74 8.15
CA SER A 142 5.14 -16.70 8.90
C SER A 142 4.68 -17.22 10.26
N PRO A 143 4.89 -16.47 11.36
CA PRO A 143 4.34 -16.83 12.66
C PRO A 143 2.87 -16.42 12.84
N LEU A 144 2.30 -15.60 11.94
CA LEU A 144 0.97 -15.01 12.10
C LEU A 144 -0.12 -15.74 11.29
N VAL A 145 0.26 -16.46 10.23
CA VAL A 145 -0.70 -17.05 9.29
C VAL A 145 -0.24 -18.45 8.88
N THR A 146 -1.14 -19.43 8.96
CA THR A 146 -0.86 -20.78 8.45
C THR A 146 -1.00 -20.83 6.92
N PRO A 147 -0.36 -21.79 6.23
CA PRO A 147 -0.50 -21.95 4.78
C PRO A 147 -1.95 -22.18 4.33
N LEU A 148 -2.75 -22.85 5.14
CA LEU A 148 -4.17 -23.06 4.86
C LEU A 148 -4.96 -21.76 4.96
N ASP A 149 -4.72 -20.96 6.01
CA ASP A 149 -5.37 -19.66 6.18
C ASP A 149 -4.99 -18.69 5.07
N ALA A 150 -3.73 -18.70 4.63
CA ALA A 150 -3.25 -17.92 3.49
C ALA A 150 -3.96 -18.31 2.18
N LEU A 151 -4.09 -19.61 1.93
CA LEU A 151 -4.79 -20.11 0.74
C LEU A 151 -6.28 -19.76 0.77
N LEU A 152 -6.94 -19.99 1.91
CA LEU A 152 -8.35 -19.61 2.10
C LEU A 152 -8.54 -18.11 2.00
N GLY A 153 -7.58 -17.32 2.51
CA GLY A 153 -7.57 -15.87 2.42
C GLY A 153 -7.43 -15.38 0.98
N ALA A 154 -6.51 -15.95 0.21
CA ALA A 154 -6.33 -15.60 -1.19
C ALA A 154 -7.56 -15.93 -2.03
N LEU A 155 -8.09 -17.14 -1.89
CA LEU A 155 -9.30 -17.59 -2.60
C LEU A 155 -10.55 -16.82 -2.14
N GLY A 156 -10.71 -16.62 -0.83
CA GLY A 156 -11.83 -15.88 -0.24
C GLY A 156 -11.81 -14.41 -0.63
N GLY A 157 -10.65 -13.75 -0.51
CA GLY A 157 -10.48 -12.34 -0.87
C GLY A 157 -10.76 -12.09 -2.34
N GLY A 158 -10.11 -12.85 -3.23
CA GLY A 158 -10.37 -12.77 -4.67
C GLY A 158 -11.80 -13.17 -5.02
N GLY A 159 -12.30 -14.27 -4.44
CA GLY A 159 -13.63 -14.83 -4.73
C GLY A 159 -14.78 -13.92 -4.32
N VAL A 160 -14.71 -13.30 -3.14
CA VAL A 160 -15.76 -12.37 -2.67
C VAL A 160 -15.91 -11.17 -3.61
N LEU A 161 -14.81 -10.47 -3.91
CA LEU A 161 -14.89 -9.32 -4.82
C LEU A 161 -15.21 -9.71 -6.26
N LEU A 162 -14.72 -10.85 -6.74
CA LEU A 162 -15.11 -11.38 -8.05
C LEU A 162 -16.61 -11.69 -8.09
N GLY A 163 -17.16 -12.33 -7.04
CA GLY A 163 -18.58 -12.60 -6.92
C GLY A 163 -19.42 -11.32 -6.91
N VAL A 164 -18.99 -10.29 -6.19
CA VAL A 164 -19.65 -8.97 -6.19
C VAL A 164 -19.58 -8.33 -7.58
N ALA A 165 -18.41 -8.33 -8.22
CA ALA A 165 -18.20 -7.73 -9.54
C ALA A 165 -19.07 -8.42 -10.61
N THR A 166 -19.09 -9.76 -10.63
CA THR A 166 -19.90 -10.54 -11.60
C THR A 166 -21.40 -10.39 -11.34
N ALA A 167 -21.85 -10.39 -10.08
CA ALA A 167 -23.24 -10.14 -9.73
C ALA A 167 -23.70 -8.73 -10.16
N TYR A 168 -22.87 -7.72 -9.91
CA TYR A 168 -23.17 -6.34 -10.33
C TYR A 168 -23.25 -6.23 -11.86
N GLN A 169 -22.31 -6.82 -12.57
CA GLN A 169 -22.31 -6.82 -14.04
C GLN A 169 -23.54 -7.54 -14.60
N ALA A 170 -23.94 -8.66 -14.00
CA ALA A 170 -25.15 -9.39 -14.42
C ALA A 170 -26.44 -8.59 -14.23
N ILE A 171 -26.52 -7.77 -13.15
CA ILE A 171 -27.72 -6.98 -12.81
C ILE A 171 -27.75 -5.65 -13.59
N ARG A 172 -26.60 -4.98 -13.73
CA ARG A 172 -26.52 -3.62 -14.27
C ARG A 172 -26.01 -3.54 -15.71
N GLY A 173 -25.44 -4.62 -16.24
CA GLY A 173 -24.84 -4.66 -17.59
C GLY A 173 -23.58 -3.80 -17.75
N GLN A 174 -22.98 -3.34 -16.65
CA GLN A 174 -21.79 -2.48 -16.63
C GLN A 174 -20.79 -3.03 -15.62
N GLU A 175 -19.50 -2.82 -15.88
CA GLU A 175 -18.45 -3.13 -14.90
C GLU A 175 -18.55 -2.19 -13.71
N GLY A 176 -18.72 -2.73 -12.52
CA GLY A 176 -18.88 -1.94 -11.28
C GLY A 176 -17.61 -1.81 -10.45
N MET A 177 -16.59 -2.64 -10.73
CA MET A 177 -15.34 -2.67 -9.94
C MET A 177 -14.16 -3.07 -10.82
N GLY A 178 -13.00 -2.49 -10.55
CA GLY A 178 -11.76 -2.83 -11.26
C GLY A 178 -11.24 -4.22 -10.88
N GLY A 179 -10.73 -4.97 -11.87
CA GLY A 179 -10.08 -6.26 -11.60
C GLY A 179 -8.84 -6.17 -10.68
N GLY A 180 -8.29 -4.97 -10.52
CA GLY A 180 -7.17 -4.70 -9.61
C GLY A 180 -7.51 -4.90 -8.13
N ASP A 181 -8.70 -4.44 -7.69
CA ASP A 181 -9.16 -4.59 -6.30
C ASP A 181 -9.30 -6.07 -5.91
N ILE A 182 -9.78 -6.90 -6.85
CA ILE A 182 -9.91 -8.36 -6.67
C ILE A 182 -8.56 -8.99 -6.38
N LYS A 183 -7.54 -8.64 -7.18
CA LYS A 183 -6.17 -9.15 -7.04
C LYS A 183 -5.50 -8.62 -5.77
N LEU A 184 -5.74 -7.35 -5.43
CA LEU A 184 -5.23 -6.75 -4.20
C LEU A 184 -5.80 -7.45 -2.96
N LEU A 185 -7.11 -7.69 -2.91
CA LEU A 185 -7.70 -8.37 -1.76
C LEU A 185 -7.27 -9.85 -1.68
N ALA A 186 -7.04 -10.51 -2.82
CA ALA A 186 -6.43 -11.83 -2.85
C ALA A 186 -5.00 -11.82 -2.29
N MET A 187 -4.19 -10.81 -2.64
CA MET A 187 -2.84 -10.62 -2.08
C MET A 187 -2.90 -10.36 -0.58
N ILE A 188 -3.80 -9.51 -0.11
CA ILE A 188 -4.01 -9.24 1.31
C ILE A 188 -4.35 -10.55 2.05
N GLY A 189 -5.29 -11.33 1.53
CA GLY A 189 -5.66 -12.61 2.09
C GLY A 189 -4.52 -13.63 2.11
N ALA A 190 -3.66 -13.64 1.08
CA ALA A 190 -2.48 -14.50 1.02
C ALA A 190 -1.45 -14.18 2.12
N PHE A 191 -1.27 -12.90 2.48
CA PHE A 191 -0.33 -12.49 3.52
C PHE A 191 -0.91 -12.56 4.93
N LEU A 192 -2.21 -12.29 5.09
CA LEU A 192 -2.84 -12.07 6.40
C LEU A 192 -3.91 -13.09 6.78
N GLY A 193 -4.16 -14.07 5.91
CA GLY A 193 -5.17 -15.12 6.16
C GLY A 193 -6.60 -14.66 5.88
N TRP A 194 -7.55 -15.61 5.97
CA TRP A 194 -8.95 -15.39 5.60
C TRP A 194 -9.69 -14.39 6.51
N GLN A 195 -9.34 -14.33 7.81
CA GLN A 195 -9.94 -13.37 8.74
C GLN A 195 -9.67 -11.91 8.33
N SER A 196 -8.50 -11.67 7.72
CA SER A 196 -8.12 -10.35 7.25
C SER A 196 -9.03 -9.82 6.16
N VAL A 197 -9.60 -10.72 5.35
CA VAL A 197 -10.54 -10.35 4.26
C VAL A 197 -11.76 -9.63 4.85
N PHE A 198 -12.33 -10.19 5.93
CA PHE A 198 -13.48 -9.59 6.61
C PHE A 198 -13.13 -8.22 7.20
N VAL A 199 -12.06 -8.13 7.98
CA VAL A 199 -11.64 -6.86 8.62
C VAL A 199 -11.29 -5.81 7.56
N THR A 200 -10.56 -6.21 6.51
CA THR A 200 -10.19 -5.31 5.42
C THR A 200 -11.41 -4.74 4.71
N LEU A 201 -12.36 -5.59 4.34
CA LEU A 201 -13.59 -5.14 3.67
C LEU A 201 -14.45 -4.26 4.58
N MET A 202 -14.56 -4.60 5.86
CA MET A 202 -15.30 -3.79 6.83
C MET A 202 -14.68 -2.38 6.95
N VAL A 203 -13.38 -2.31 7.19
CA VAL A 203 -12.67 -1.03 7.32
C VAL A 203 -12.72 -0.24 6.00
N ALA A 204 -12.46 -0.90 4.87
CA ALA A 204 -12.47 -0.27 3.55
C ALA A 204 -13.86 0.30 3.21
N SER A 205 -14.93 -0.45 3.50
CA SER A 205 -16.30 -0.01 3.23
C SER A 205 -16.71 1.17 4.11
N VAL A 206 -16.38 1.12 5.41
CA VAL A 206 -16.68 2.22 6.34
C VAL A 206 -15.89 3.47 5.96
N ALA A 207 -14.57 3.36 5.80
CA ALA A 207 -13.71 4.49 5.45
C ALA A 207 -14.07 5.07 4.08
N GLY A 208 -14.29 4.20 3.08
CA GLY A 208 -14.69 4.61 1.73
C GLY A 208 -16.05 5.32 1.71
N SER A 209 -17.02 4.81 2.48
CA SER A 209 -18.34 5.46 2.60
C SER A 209 -18.25 6.82 3.29
N LEU A 210 -17.52 6.94 4.40
CA LEU A 210 -17.33 8.20 5.11
C LEU A 210 -16.65 9.26 4.24
N ILE A 211 -15.56 8.90 3.57
CA ILE A 211 -14.83 9.81 2.70
C ILE A 211 -15.66 10.13 1.46
N GLY A 212 -16.36 9.14 0.89
CA GLY A 212 -17.25 9.34 -0.26
C GLY A 212 -18.37 10.33 0.04
N ILE A 213 -19.06 10.16 1.16
CA ILE A 213 -20.11 11.08 1.61
C ILE A 213 -19.54 12.48 1.87
N ALA A 214 -18.40 12.58 2.55
CA ALA A 214 -17.75 13.85 2.82
C ALA A 214 -17.38 14.61 1.53
N LEU A 215 -16.83 13.91 0.53
CA LEU A 215 -16.50 14.50 -0.77
C LEU A 215 -17.75 14.94 -1.55
N MET A 216 -18.82 14.13 -1.53
CA MET A 216 -20.10 14.50 -2.16
C MET A 216 -20.68 15.76 -1.55
N ILE A 217 -20.65 15.90 -0.23
CA ILE A 217 -21.14 17.10 0.47
C ILE A 217 -20.26 18.32 0.14
N TYR A 218 -18.93 18.14 0.18
CA TYR A 218 -17.99 19.25 -0.01
C TYR A 218 -17.95 19.77 -1.45
N GLN A 219 -17.94 18.85 -2.43
CA GLN A 219 -17.79 19.21 -3.85
C GLN A 219 -19.13 19.47 -4.56
N ARG A 220 -20.28 19.26 -3.89
CA ARG A 220 -21.62 19.23 -4.50
C ARG A 220 -21.64 18.35 -5.76
N ALA A 221 -20.81 17.30 -5.77
CA ALA A 221 -20.62 16.42 -6.91
C ALA A 221 -21.73 15.35 -6.95
N ASP A 222 -22.09 14.93 -8.15
CA ASP A 222 -22.98 13.79 -8.34
C ASP A 222 -22.37 12.50 -7.77
N ALA A 223 -23.23 11.52 -7.43
CA ALA A 223 -22.88 10.21 -6.91
C ALA A 223 -21.96 9.35 -7.85
N LYS A 224 -21.52 9.91 -8.98
CA LYS A 224 -20.63 9.30 -9.97
C LYS A 224 -19.14 9.59 -9.74
N LEU A 225 -18.78 10.21 -8.59
CA LEU A 225 -17.37 10.44 -8.26
C LEU A 225 -16.67 9.08 -8.07
N ALA A 226 -15.86 8.68 -9.04
CA ALA A 226 -15.07 7.46 -8.93
C ALA A 226 -13.92 7.68 -7.94
N ILE A 227 -14.03 7.10 -6.75
CA ILE A 227 -13.01 7.15 -5.70
C ILE A 227 -12.19 5.87 -5.81
N PRO A 228 -10.83 5.92 -5.84
CA PRO A 228 -10.02 4.72 -5.85
C PRO A 228 -10.26 3.90 -4.57
N PHE A 229 -10.49 2.59 -4.72
CA PHE A 229 -10.82 1.71 -3.59
C PHE A 229 -9.58 1.05 -2.97
N GLY A 230 -8.49 0.92 -3.73
CA GLY A 230 -7.24 0.35 -3.27
C GLY A 230 -6.66 0.95 -1.99
N PRO A 231 -6.63 2.29 -1.81
CA PRO A 231 -6.18 2.92 -0.57
C PRO A 231 -6.95 2.48 0.67
N PHE A 232 -8.25 2.25 0.55
CA PHE A 232 -9.09 1.79 1.66
C PHE A 232 -8.84 0.31 1.97
N LEU A 233 -8.63 -0.52 0.95
CA LEU A 233 -8.21 -1.91 1.13
C LEU A 233 -6.83 -1.99 1.81
N ALA A 234 -5.87 -1.17 1.37
CA ALA A 234 -4.55 -1.10 1.98
C ALA A 234 -4.61 -0.65 3.45
N CYS A 235 -5.42 0.37 3.75
CA CYS A 235 -5.67 0.81 5.13
C CYS A 235 -6.28 -0.32 5.97
N GLY A 236 -7.32 -1.00 5.48
CA GLY A 236 -7.94 -2.13 6.16
C GLY A 236 -6.97 -3.29 6.42
N ALA A 237 -6.10 -3.59 5.47
CA ALA A 237 -5.04 -4.59 5.62
C ALA A 237 -4.04 -4.22 6.73
N LEU A 238 -3.60 -2.95 6.76
CA LEU A 238 -2.71 -2.45 7.82
C LEU A 238 -3.42 -2.46 9.18
N VAL A 239 -4.69 -2.06 9.25
CA VAL A 239 -5.48 -2.16 10.48
C VAL A 239 -5.55 -3.60 10.97
N HIS A 240 -5.81 -4.57 10.09
CA HIS A 240 -5.78 -5.98 10.47
C HIS A 240 -4.39 -6.42 10.91
N LEU A 241 -3.33 -6.05 10.20
CA LEU A 241 -1.96 -6.41 10.52
C LEU A 241 -1.55 -5.95 11.93
N PHE A 242 -1.99 -4.76 12.38
CA PHE A 242 -1.63 -4.21 13.68
C PHE A 242 -2.64 -4.49 14.80
N PHE A 243 -3.92 -4.61 14.46
CA PHE A 243 -5.00 -4.67 15.45
C PHE A 243 -5.96 -5.85 15.22
N GLY A 244 -5.68 -6.74 14.26
CA GLY A 244 -6.56 -7.84 13.87
C GLY A 244 -6.97 -8.70 15.05
N ASP A 245 -6.02 -9.11 15.88
CA ASP A 245 -6.30 -9.95 17.07
C ASP A 245 -7.30 -9.31 18.02
N ARG A 246 -7.17 -7.99 18.26
CA ARG A 246 -8.09 -7.24 19.13
C ARG A 246 -9.48 -7.09 18.52
N ILE A 247 -9.52 -6.83 17.20
CA ILE A 247 -10.79 -6.67 16.48
C ILE A 247 -11.54 -8.01 16.45
N LEU A 248 -10.84 -9.11 16.14
CA LEU A 248 -11.43 -10.43 16.10
C LEU A 248 -11.90 -10.88 17.49
N ALA A 249 -11.11 -10.65 18.53
CA ALA A 249 -11.52 -10.92 19.91
C ALA A 249 -12.78 -10.15 20.31
N PHE A 250 -12.93 -8.89 19.89
CA PHE A 250 -14.12 -8.09 20.17
C PHE A 250 -15.38 -8.63 19.48
N TYR A 251 -15.27 -9.07 18.21
CA TYR A 251 -16.43 -9.53 17.45
C TYR A 251 -16.78 -11.00 17.67
N PHE A 252 -15.79 -11.86 17.90
CA PHE A 252 -15.97 -13.31 17.98
C PHE A 252 -15.73 -13.88 19.37
N GLY A 253 -15.30 -13.07 20.34
CA GLY A 253 -15.17 -13.48 21.75
C GLY A 253 -14.04 -14.49 22.01
N SER A 254 -13.02 -14.52 21.14
CA SER A 254 -11.89 -15.48 21.20
C SER A 254 -10.62 -14.85 21.72
#